data_570b622a54f57f948fa74c4328910ff5
#
_entry.id   570b622a54f57f948fa74c4328910ff5
#
_cell.length_a   1.000
_cell.length_b   1.000
_cell.length_c   1.000
_cell.angle_alpha   90.00
_cell.angle_beta   90.00
_cell.angle_gamma   90.00
#
_symmetry.space_group_name_H-M   'P 1'
#
loop_
_entity.id
_entity.type
_entity.pdbx_description
1 polymer ?
#
loop_
_entity_poly.entity_id
_entity_poly.type
_entity_poly.pdbx_seq_one_letter_code
_entity_poly.pdbx_strand_id
1 'polypeptide(L)'
;EFLGVNKIITIDIHAPAVTGSVSAKTAFEDYEAGFTGINWFINNIKDKSEICIVSPDAGAIKRAKTFHANFEASGFKDQIGLAMMHKERKVANVVDSVTVIGDVKGKHCIIVDDMIDTAGTLCKAASELKDHGAKSVYAFATHGLFSGPAASRIRESVLDKIIVTDSVKHDN
;
A
#
# COMPACT_ATOMS: atom_id res chain seq x y z
N GLU A 1 -24.89 -13.70 10.52
CA GLU A 1 -25.74 -14.89 10.27
C GLU A 1 -27.01 -14.87 11.10
N PHE A 2 -26.94 -14.65 12.39
CA PHE A 2 -28.11 -14.54 13.27
C PHE A 2 -29.14 -13.50 12.80
N LEU A 3 -28.70 -12.46 12.07
CA LEU A 3 -29.53 -11.42 11.51
C LEU A 3 -30.03 -11.73 10.10
N GLY A 4 -29.83 -12.95 9.59
CA GLY A 4 -30.29 -13.37 8.27
C GLY A 4 -29.49 -12.77 7.09
N VAL A 5 -28.24 -12.38 7.32
CA VAL A 5 -27.35 -11.87 6.25
C VAL A 5 -26.98 -13.01 5.31
N ASN A 6 -27.29 -12.87 4.03
CA ASN A 6 -27.00 -13.86 3.00
C ASN A 6 -25.66 -13.62 2.30
N LYS A 7 -25.18 -12.37 2.30
CA LYS A 7 -23.93 -11.98 1.62
C LYS A 7 -23.25 -10.85 2.35
N ILE A 8 -21.93 -10.96 2.49
CA ILE A 8 -21.03 -9.90 2.97
C ILE A 8 -20.12 -9.50 1.82
N ILE A 9 -20.03 -8.21 1.56
CA ILE A 9 -19.12 -7.64 0.54
C ILE A 9 -18.17 -6.70 1.26
N THR A 10 -16.87 -6.88 1.03
CA THR A 10 -15.82 -6.03 1.56
C THR A 10 -14.92 -5.52 0.44
N ILE A 11 -14.10 -4.53 0.74
CA ILE A 11 -13.08 -4.01 -0.15
C ILE A 11 -11.76 -4.03 0.60
N ASP A 12 -10.76 -4.73 0.09
CA ASP A 12 -9.40 -4.83 0.64
C ASP A 12 -9.38 -5.09 2.15
N ILE A 13 -10.00 -6.17 2.59
CA ILE A 13 -10.04 -6.54 4.00
C ILE A 13 -8.62 -6.75 4.56
N HIS A 14 -8.36 -6.18 5.75
CA HIS A 14 -7.02 -6.26 6.37
C HIS A 14 -6.61 -7.70 6.70
N ALA A 15 -7.53 -8.49 7.25
CA ALA A 15 -7.27 -9.86 7.68
C ALA A 15 -8.12 -10.86 6.88
N PRO A 16 -7.60 -11.43 5.76
CA PRO A 16 -8.34 -12.39 4.94
C PRO A 16 -8.88 -13.61 5.71
N ALA A 17 -8.25 -13.96 6.84
CA ALA A 17 -8.70 -15.06 7.69
C ALA A 17 -10.13 -14.86 8.23
N VAL A 18 -10.63 -13.62 8.30
CA VAL A 18 -12.00 -13.29 8.71
C VAL A 18 -13.04 -13.96 7.79
N THR A 19 -12.71 -14.17 6.51
CA THR A 19 -13.61 -14.86 5.57
C THR A 19 -13.95 -16.28 6.01
N GLY A 20 -13.04 -16.95 6.74
CA GLY A 20 -13.28 -18.29 7.30
C GLY A 20 -14.18 -18.32 8.54
N SER A 21 -14.56 -17.18 9.09
CA SER A 21 -15.42 -17.10 10.28
C SER A 21 -16.93 -17.10 9.94
N VAL A 22 -17.28 -17.00 8.66
CA VAL A 22 -18.67 -17.09 8.20
C VAL A 22 -19.03 -18.52 7.80
N SER A 23 -20.29 -18.93 8.06
CA SER A 23 -20.74 -20.27 7.68
C SER A 23 -21.01 -20.36 6.17
N ALA A 24 -21.16 -21.59 5.67
CA ALA A 24 -21.49 -21.87 4.27
C ALA A 24 -22.83 -21.27 3.80
N LYS A 25 -23.64 -20.72 4.71
CA LYS A 25 -24.92 -20.07 4.39
C LYS A 25 -24.78 -18.60 4.01
N THR A 26 -23.64 -17.98 4.30
CA THR A 26 -23.38 -16.58 4.00
C THR A 26 -22.23 -16.47 3.00
N ALA A 27 -22.50 -15.96 1.82
CA ALA A 27 -21.44 -15.68 0.83
C ALA A 27 -20.55 -14.53 1.33
N PHE A 28 -19.24 -14.67 1.17
CA PHE A 28 -18.29 -13.61 1.47
C PHE A 28 -17.50 -13.25 0.20
N GLU A 29 -17.53 -11.99 -0.19
CA GLU A 29 -16.80 -11.47 -1.34
C GLU A 29 -15.94 -10.30 -0.91
N ASP A 30 -14.63 -10.35 -1.22
CA ASP A 30 -13.70 -9.25 -1.00
C ASP A 30 -13.17 -8.75 -2.35
N TYR A 31 -13.32 -7.45 -2.61
CA TYR A 31 -12.90 -6.81 -3.85
C TYR A 31 -11.65 -5.96 -3.63
N GLU A 32 -10.80 -5.89 -4.64
CA GLU A 32 -9.58 -5.08 -4.61
C GLU A 32 -9.83 -3.71 -5.25
N ALA A 33 -9.49 -2.61 -4.52
CA ALA A 33 -9.60 -1.24 -5.04
C ALA A 33 -8.31 -0.74 -5.72
N GLY A 34 -7.26 -1.55 -5.77
CA GLY A 34 -5.96 -1.19 -6.34
C GLY A 34 -6.03 -0.63 -7.76
N PHE A 35 -7.03 -1.05 -8.54
CA PHE A 35 -7.26 -0.54 -9.90
C PHE A 35 -7.53 0.97 -9.94
N THR A 36 -8.21 1.51 -8.94
CA THR A 36 -8.47 2.96 -8.82
C THR A 36 -7.16 3.73 -8.65
N GLY A 37 -6.25 3.22 -7.80
CA GLY A 37 -4.92 3.81 -7.61
C GLY A 37 -4.08 3.74 -8.89
N ILE A 38 -4.08 2.60 -9.58
CA ILE A 38 -3.35 2.41 -10.84
C ILE A 38 -3.79 3.45 -11.87
N ASN A 39 -5.09 3.65 -12.06
CA ASN A 39 -5.61 4.66 -12.98
C ASN A 39 -5.14 6.07 -12.63
N TRP A 40 -5.10 6.38 -11.32
CA TRP A 40 -4.58 7.68 -10.89
C TRP A 40 -3.10 7.84 -11.28
N PHE A 41 -2.24 6.85 -11.02
CA PHE A 41 -0.81 6.90 -11.32
C PHE A 41 -0.54 6.95 -12.83
N ILE A 42 -1.29 6.19 -13.64
CA ILE A 42 -1.19 6.22 -15.10
C ILE A 42 -1.44 7.64 -15.63
N ASN A 43 -2.39 8.37 -15.07
CA ASN A 43 -2.74 9.70 -15.53
C ASN A 43 -1.82 10.80 -14.98
N ASN A 44 -1.14 10.59 -13.86
CA ASN A 44 -0.41 11.65 -13.15
C ASN A 44 1.12 11.50 -13.16
N ILE A 45 1.67 10.31 -13.39
CA ILE A 45 3.11 10.12 -13.59
C ILE A 45 3.41 10.05 -15.08
N LYS A 46 4.30 10.94 -15.57
CA LYS A 46 4.61 11.03 -17.01
C LYS A 46 5.45 9.86 -17.50
N ASP A 47 6.55 9.58 -16.81
CA ASP A 47 7.46 8.48 -17.19
C ASP A 47 7.13 7.21 -16.40
N LYS A 48 6.49 6.26 -17.08
CA LYS A 48 6.06 4.99 -16.46
C LYS A 48 7.22 4.00 -16.31
N SER A 49 8.27 4.12 -17.14
CA SER A 49 9.43 3.22 -17.08
C SER A 49 10.26 3.40 -15.80
N GLU A 50 10.08 4.52 -15.11
CA GLU A 50 10.73 4.82 -13.84
C GLU A 50 9.85 4.48 -12.62
N ILE A 51 8.71 3.79 -12.79
CA ILE A 51 7.83 3.40 -11.65
C ILE A 51 8.36 2.13 -10.98
N CYS A 52 8.34 2.12 -9.66
CA CYS A 52 8.59 0.94 -8.83
C CYS A 52 7.50 0.80 -7.77
N ILE A 53 6.80 -0.34 -7.78
CA ILE A 53 5.84 -0.69 -6.74
C ILE A 53 6.60 -1.22 -5.53
N VAL A 54 6.27 -0.74 -4.34
CA VAL A 54 6.98 -1.07 -3.11
C VAL A 54 6.04 -1.66 -2.08
N SER A 55 6.38 -2.84 -1.57
CA SER A 55 5.76 -3.39 -0.37
C SER A 55 6.39 -2.79 0.88
N PRO A 56 5.63 -2.19 1.81
CA PRO A 56 6.19 -1.59 3.03
C PRO A 56 6.73 -2.62 4.03
N ASP A 57 6.33 -3.87 3.91
CA ASP A 57 6.80 -4.99 4.74
C ASP A 57 6.49 -6.35 4.07
N ALA A 58 6.87 -7.45 4.74
CA ALA A 58 6.63 -8.79 4.23
C ALA A 58 5.13 -9.17 4.19
N GLY A 59 4.31 -8.58 5.05
CA GLY A 59 2.86 -8.85 5.12
C GLY A 59 2.11 -8.30 3.90
N ALA A 60 2.52 -7.13 3.41
CA ALA A 60 1.89 -6.46 2.27
C ALA A 60 2.39 -6.95 0.90
N ILE A 61 3.37 -7.87 0.84
CA ILE A 61 4.00 -8.28 -0.44
C ILE A 61 3.00 -8.87 -1.45
N LYS A 62 2.00 -9.61 -0.98
CA LYS A 62 0.97 -10.16 -1.86
C LYS A 62 0.20 -9.05 -2.55
N ARG A 63 -0.23 -8.02 -1.80
CA ARG A 63 -0.95 -6.85 -2.31
C ARG A 63 -0.08 -6.08 -3.31
N ALA A 64 1.17 -5.81 -2.97
CA ALA A 64 2.10 -5.14 -3.87
C ALA A 64 2.30 -5.91 -5.19
N LYS A 65 2.40 -7.24 -5.14
CA LYS A 65 2.48 -8.09 -6.35
C LYS A 65 1.22 -8.02 -7.19
N THR A 66 0.03 -8.07 -6.59
CA THR A 66 -1.24 -7.95 -7.32
C THR A 66 -1.33 -6.56 -7.97
N PHE A 67 -1.00 -5.50 -7.23
CA PHE A 67 -1.00 -4.14 -7.77
C PHE A 67 -0.01 -3.99 -8.93
N HIS A 68 1.20 -4.54 -8.82
CA HIS A 68 2.21 -4.58 -9.87
C HIS A 68 1.68 -5.30 -11.13
N ALA A 69 1.16 -6.52 -10.98
CA ALA A 69 0.64 -7.30 -12.10
C ALA A 69 -0.53 -6.59 -12.82
N ASN A 70 -1.43 -5.97 -12.06
CA ASN A 70 -2.54 -5.19 -12.61
C ASN A 70 -2.04 -3.92 -13.32
N PHE A 71 -0.98 -3.28 -12.83
CA PHE A 71 -0.35 -2.14 -13.47
C PHE A 71 0.27 -2.55 -14.81
N GLU A 72 1.01 -3.67 -14.85
CA GLU A 72 1.57 -4.21 -16.09
C GLU A 72 0.48 -4.58 -17.11
N ALA A 73 -0.62 -5.21 -16.65
CA ALA A 73 -1.77 -5.55 -17.48
C ALA A 73 -2.47 -4.33 -18.10
N SER A 74 -2.28 -3.15 -17.49
CA SER A 74 -2.80 -1.89 -18.01
C SER A 74 -1.97 -1.29 -19.18
N GLY A 75 -1.07 -2.07 -19.77
CA GLY A 75 -0.28 -1.71 -20.95
C GLY A 75 1.20 -1.40 -20.67
N PHE A 76 1.70 -1.67 -19.46
CA PHE A 76 3.08 -1.36 -19.04
C PHE A 76 3.89 -2.61 -18.73
N LYS A 77 3.66 -3.70 -19.47
CA LYS A 77 4.33 -4.98 -19.28
C LYS A 77 5.85 -4.82 -19.30
N ASP A 78 6.53 -5.46 -18.35
CA ASP A 78 7.98 -5.45 -18.16
C ASP A 78 8.62 -4.05 -17.95
N GLN A 79 7.80 -3.03 -17.66
CA GLN A 79 8.27 -1.65 -17.48
C GLN A 79 8.26 -1.21 -16.01
N ILE A 80 7.51 -1.91 -15.17
CA ILE A 80 7.27 -1.52 -13.78
C ILE A 80 8.18 -2.34 -12.86
N GLY A 81 8.94 -1.66 -11.99
CA GLY A 81 9.75 -2.31 -10.97
C GLY A 81 8.92 -2.82 -9.79
N LEU A 82 9.46 -3.81 -9.09
CA LEU A 82 8.91 -4.29 -7.82
C LEU A 82 10.02 -4.33 -6.77
N ALA A 83 9.76 -3.75 -5.61
CA ALA A 83 10.66 -3.77 -4.46
C ALA A 83 9.89 -4.11 -3.19
N MET A 84 10.61 -4.50 -2.14
CA MET A 84 10.04 -4.70 -0.82
C MET A 84 10.97 -4.18 0.27
N MET A 85 10.38 -3.77 1.36
CA MET A 85 11.11 -3.40 2.56
C MET A 85 11.12 -4.57 3.52
N HIS A 86 12.30 -4.95 3.97
CA HIS A 86 12.48 -5.99 4.96
C HIS A 86 12.96 -5.39 6.27
N LYS A 87 12.18 -5.59 7.32
CA LYS A 87 12.49 -5.12 8.66
C LYS A 87 13.18 -6.25 9.43
N GLU A 88 14.48 -6.11 9.69
CA GLU A 88 15.20 -7.01 10.59
C GLU A 88 15.05 -6.53 12.04
N ARG A 89 14.43 -7.34 12.86
CA ARG A 89 14.48 -7.16 14.31
C ARG A 89 15.71 -7.88 14.87
N LYS A 90 16.85 -7.22 14.89
CA LYS A 90 18.04 -7.71 15.59
C LYS A 90 17.89 -7.34 17.05
N VAL A 91 17.66 -8.33 17.94
CA VAL A 91 17.75 -8.31 19.43
C VAL A 91 17.20 -7.04 20.12
N ALA A 92 16.58 -7.22 21.29
CA ALA A 92 16.12 -6.12 22.14
C ALA A 92 17.22 -5.04 22.32
N ASN A 93 16.89 -3.76 22.03
CA ASN A 93 17.76 -2.58 22.12
C ASN A 93 18.72 -2.27 20.95
N VAL A 94 18.58 -2.86 19.77
CA VAL A 94 19.29 -2.44 18.56
C VAL A 94 18.31 -1.75 17.61
N VAL A 95 18.75 -0.65 17.01
CA VAL A 95 17.95 0.12 16.01
C VAL A 95 17.47 -0.83 14.92
N ASP A 96 16.14 -0.87 14.70
CA ASP A 96 15.52 -1.63 13.63
C ASP A 96 16.15 -1.21 12.29
N SER A 97 16.97 -2.07 11.69
CA SER A 97 17.46 -1.83 10.33
C SER A 97 16.37 -2.21 9.32
N VAL A 98 16.13 -1.35 8.37
CA VAL A 98 15.24 -1.60 7.24
C VAL A 98 16.13 -1.81 6.01
N THR A 99 15.95 -2.93 5.33
CA THR A 99 16.65 -3.23 4.09
C THR A 99 15.67 -3.11 2.92
N VAL A 100 16.03 -2.35 1.91
CA VAL A 100 15.27 -2.27 0.65
C VAL A 100 15.78 -3.36 -0.29
N ILE A 101 14.90 -4.27 -0.69
CA ILE A 101 15.20 -5.35 -1.65
C ILE A 101 14.54 -4.98 -2.98
N GLY A 102 15.34 -4.78 -4.01
CA GLY A 102 14.93 -4.31 -5.32
C GLY A 102 15.60 -2.98 -5.68
N ASP A 103 15.51 -2.61 -6.95
CA ASP A 103 16.09 -1.35 -7.44
C ASP A 103 15.06 -0.20 -7.35
N VAL A 104 15.39 0.82 -6.55
CA VAL A 104 14.54 2.01 -6.32
C VAL A 104 15.24 3.31 -6.71
N LYS A 105 16.56 3.24 -7.05
CA LYS A 105 17.35 4.43 -7.35
C LYS A 105 16.86 5.12 -8.63
N GLY A 106 16.60 6.41 -8.51
CA GLY A 106 16.09 7.23 -9.62
C GLY A 106 14.63 6.97 -9.99
N LYS A 107 13.90 6.11 -9.25
CA LYS A 107 12.54 5.71 -9.59
C LYS A 107 11.47 6.47 -8.81
N HIS A 108 10.27 6.52 -9.39
CA HIS A 108 9.03 6.93 -8.74
C HIS A 108 8.48 5.74 -7.94
N CYS A 109 8.76 5.70 -6.65
CA CYS A 109 8.32 4.60 -5.78
C CYS A 109 6.87 4.80 -5.35
N ILE A 110 6.05 3.75 -5.44
CA ILE A 110 4.67 3.72 -4.99
C ILE A 110 4.55 2.67 -3.89
N ILE A 111 4.44 3.10 -2.64
CA ILE A 111 4.17 2.21 -1.51
C ILE A 111 2.70 1.82 -1.55
N VAL A 112 2.40 0.51 -1.51
CA VAL A 112 1.03 -0.01 -1.59
C VAL A 112 0.66 -0.76 -0.32
N ASP A 113 -0.43 -0.32 0.32
CA ASP A 113 -0.98 -0.95 1.51
C ASP A 113 -2.52 -1.01 1.45
N ASP A 114 -3.19 -1.69 2.40
CA ASP A 114 -4.65 -1.68 2.52
C ASP A 114 -5.14 -0.42 3.23
N MET A 115 -4.43 0.01 4.27
CA MET A 115 -4.84 1.15 5.05
C MET A 115 -3.67 2.02 5.50
N ILE A 116 -3.96 3.31 5.69
CA ILE A 116 -3.09 4.24 6.38
C ILE A 116 -3.79 4.65 7.67
N ASP A 117 -3.31 4.11 8.79
CA ASP A 117 -3.82 4.45 10.12
C ASP A 117 -3.02 5.60 10.73
N THR A 118 -2.01 5.32 11.54
CA THR A 118 -1.19 6.35 12.22
C THR A 118 -0.05 6.91 11.36
N ALA A 119 0.15 6.39 10.16
CA ALA A 119 1.18 6.71 9.18
C ALA A 119 2.64 6.52 9.63
N GLY A 120 2.90 5.93 10.80
CA GLY A 120 4.26 5.78 11.32
C GLY A 120 5.15 4.89 10.44
N THR A 121 4.65 3.71 10.08
CA THR A 121 5.36 2.76 9.19
C THR A 121 5.54 3.35 7.81
N LEU A 122 4.50 3.98 7.27
CA LEU A 122 4.53 4.60 5.95
C LEU A 122 5.59 5.70 5.84
N CYS A 123 5.64 6.62 6.81
CA CYS A 123 6.61 7.73 6.79
C CYS A 123 8.06 7.23 6.94
N LYS A 124 8.30 6.21 7.77
CA LYS A 124 9.63 5.57 7.86
C LYS A 124 10.01 4.91 6.54
N ALA A 125 9.09 4.15 5.94
CA ALA A 125 9.29 3.54 4.63
C ALA A 125 9.65 4.57 3.56
N ALA A 126 8.97 5.70 3.54
CA ALA A 126 9.25 6.78 2.60
C ALA A 126 10.64 7.38 2.79
N SER A 127 11.08 7.60 4.04
CA SER A 127 12.42 8.09 4.34
C SER A 127 13.50 7.14 3.83
N GLU A 128 13.37 5.85 4.14
CA GLU A 128 14.31 4.82 3.68
C GLU A 128 14.41 4.75 2.15
N LEU A 129 13.28 4.87 1.45
CA LEU A 129 13.29 4.90 -0.02
C LEU A 129 14.03 6.13 -0.57
N LYS A 130 13.84 7.30 0.03
CA LYS A 130 14.60 8.51 -0.35
C LYS A 130 16.08 8.35 -0.07
N ASP A 131 16.46 7.77 1.06
CA ASP A 131 17.86 7.51 1.41
C ASP A 131 18.52 6.51 0.45
N HIS A 132 17.75 5.60 -0.15
CA HIS A 132 18.17 4.70 -1.23
C HIS A 132 18.09 5.33 -2.63
N GLY A 133 17.82 6.64 -2.72
CA GLY A 133 17.90 7.41 -3.95
C GLY A 133 16.62 7.39 -4.80
N ALA A 134 15.47 7.09 -4.21
CA ALA A 134 14.19 7.22 -4.92
C ALA A 134 13.96 8.68 -5.36
N LYS A 135 13.54 8.88 -6.61
CA LYS A 135 13.26 10.19 -7.21
C LYS A 135 12.04 10.84 -6.54
N SER A 136 10.99 10.08 -6.37
CA SER A 136 9.81 10.48 -5.59
C SER A 136 9.19 9.28 -4.88
N VAL A 137 8.44 9.55 -3.82
CA VAL A 137 7.75 8.52 -3.04
C VAL A 137 6.28 8.87 -2.89
N TYR A 138 5.45 8.03 -3.45
CA TYR A 138 4.00 8.06 -3.34
C TYR A 138 3.50 6.94 -2.43
N ALA A 139 2.30 7.08 -1.92
CA ALA A 139 1.60 5.99 -1.26
C ALA A 139 0.20 5.81 -1.85
N PHE A 140 -0.22 4.58 -1.96
CA PHE A 140 -1.60 4.20 -2.22
C PHE A 140 -2.10 3.28 -1.10
N ALA A 141 -3.27 3.58 -0.57
CA ALA A 141 -4.01 2.66 0.27
C ALA A 141 -5.50 2.76 -0.03
N THR A 142 -6.20 1.65 0.15
CA THR A 142 -7.65 1.65 -0.01
C THR A 142 -8.31 2.45 1.10
N HIS A 143 -7.87 2.28 2.35
CA HIS A 143 -8.50 2.90 3.51
C HIS A 143 -7.60 3.98 4.14
N GLY A 144 -7.97 5.24 3.99
CA GLY A 144 -7.33 6.33 4.71
C GLY A 144 -8.00 6.55 6.06
N LEU A 145 -7.50 5.96 7.15
CA LEU A 145 -8.06 6.19 8.49
C LEU A 145 -7.51 7.48 9.10
N PHE A 146 -6.23 7.74 8.92
CA PHE A 146 -5.50 8.92 9.39
C PHE A 146 -5.70 9.21 10.88
N SER A 147 -5.62 8.16 11.71
CA SER A 147 -5.84 8.24 13.15
C SER A 147 -4.72 8.98 13.88
N GLY A 148 -5.07 9.67 14.94
CA GLY A 148 -4.13 10.28 15.88
C GLY A 148 -3.13 11.23 15.20
N PRO A 149 -1.81 10.97 15.27
CA PRO A 149 -0.77 11.86 14.73
C PRO A 149 -0.53 11.70 13.22
N ALA A 150 -1.39 10.97 12.48
CA ALA A 150 -1.15 10.68 11.06
C ALA A 150 -0.96 11.95 10.22
N ALA A 151 -1.84 12.93 10.38
CA ALA A 151 -1.80 14.17 9.60
C ALA A 151 -0.50 14.97 9.81
N SER A 152 -0.02 15.09 11.06
CA SER A 152 1.25 15.76 11.35
C SER A 152 2.43 15.00 10.78
N ARG A 153 2.50 13.68 11.00
CA ARG A 153 3.56 12.81 10.46
C ARG A 153 3.67 12.88 8.94
N ILE A 154 2.53 12.83 8.26
CA ILE A 154 2.47 12.91 6.79
C ILE A 154 2.98 14.28 6.32
N ARG A 155 2.55 15.37 6.94
CA ARG A 155 2.96 16.73 6.59
C ARG A 155 4.47 16.95 6.76
N GLU A 156 5.06 16.32 7.77
CA GLU A 156 6.49 16.42 8.09
C GLU A 156 7.34 15.38 7.33
N SER A 157 6.69 14.47 6.60
CA SER A 157 7.37 13.39 5.88
C SER A 157 7.93 13.83 4.54
N VAL A 158 8.70 12.92 3.94
CA VAL A 158 9.26 13.05 2.58
C VAL A 158 8.33 12.49 1.49
N LEU A 159 7.09 12.15 1.84
CA LEU A 159 6.09 11.69 0.88
C LEU A 159 5.69 12.81 -0.08
N ASP A 160 5.76 12.55 -1.37
CA ASP A 160 5.34 13.50 -2.40
C ASP A 160 3.81 13.60 -2.49
N LYS A 161 3.10 12.47 -2.42
CA LYS A 161 1.63 12.41 -2.35
C LYS A 161 1.15 11.10 -1.72
N ILE A 162 -0.04 11.18 -1.14
CA ILE A 162 -0.82 10.03 -0.70
C ILE A 162 -2.12 10.00 -1.48
N ILE A 163 -2.46 8.83 -1.99
CA ILE A 163 -3.68 8.54 -2.71
C ILE A 163 -4.47 7.50 -1.90
N VAL A 164 -5.69 7.81 -1.56
CA VAL A 164 -6.61 6.89 -0.91
C VAL A 164 -7.95 6.90 -1.64
N THR A 165 -8.74 5.85 -1.46
CA THR A 165 -10.12 5.84 -1.93
C THR A 165 -11.03 6.59 -0.94
N ASP A 166 -12.28 6.77 -1.29
CA ASP A 166 -13.34 7.35 -0.45
C ASP A 166 -14.07 6.30 0.42
N SER A 167 -13.44 5.13 0.63
CA SER A 167 -13.99 4.07 1.48
C SER A 167 -14.18 4.49 2.94
N VAL A 168 -13.41 5.49 3.39
CA VAL A 168 -13.55 6.16 4.68
C VAL A 168 -13.86 7.62 4.43
N LYS A 169 -14.96 8.11 5.00
CA LYS A 169 -15.33 9.53 4.88
C LYS A 169 -14.42 10.38 5.73
N HIS A 170 -13.87 11.43 5.13
CA HIS A 170 -13.17 12.51 5.83
C HIS A 170 -14.06 13.75 5.87
N ASP A 171 -14.27 14.29 7.06
CA ASP A 171 -14.87 15.61 7.20
C ASP A 171 -13.78 16.64 6.83
N ASN A 172 -14.08 17.46 5.83
CA ASN A 172 -13.22 18.55 5.33
C ASN A 172 -13.06 19.66 6.37
#